data_3f6ede4c670dc2d8b80016c9b7d273a9
#
_entry.id   3f6ede4c670dc2d8b80016c9b7d273a9
#
_cell.length_a   1.000
_cell.length_b   1.000
_cell.length_c   1.000
_cell.angle_alpha   90.00
_cell.angle_beta   90.00
_cell.angle_gamma   90.00
#
_symmetry.space_group_name_H-M   'P 1'
#
loop_
_entity.id
_entity.type
_entity.pdbx_description
1 polymer ?
#
loop_
_entity_poly.entity_id
_entity_poly.type
_entity_poly.pdbx_seq_one_letter_code
_entity_poly.pdbx_strand_id
1 'polypeptide(L)'
;GSKANFTIPKDVAMAEILIGESNLDIERMHFVNPSGSAFIFTSSDTAHGLIQFSMADHRGFDSTLTLIIPETEQEYFQAQIQYKFMDITGVILADGIASIDVEILPDKFMVYNNYPNPFNPMTTISYSLPEESNVSIRIFDILGRTVWSNKAFHVNPGIHNIIWSGKNMAGNTLASGVYFVEMKAHNFITHRKILL
;
A
#
# COMPACT_ATOMS: atom_id res chain seq x y z
N GLY A 1 -3.43 -3.52 -5.29
CA GLY A 1 -3.39 -4.22 -4.00
C GLY A 1 -2.07 -4.00 -3.29
N SER A 2 -2.07 -4.21 -2.00
CA SER A 2 -0.91 -4.03 -1.14
C SER A 2 0.00 -5.25 -1.18
N LYS A 3 1.25 -5.10 -0.71
CA LYS A 3 2.25 -6.17 -0.77
C LYS A 3 2.82 -6.41 0.63
N ALA A 4 2.92 -7.67 1.02
CA ALA A 4 3.69 -8.09 2.18
C ALA A 4 4.87 -8.96 1.71
N ASN A 5 6.07 -8.66 2.20
CA ASN A 5 7.28 -9.40 1.85
C ASN A 5 7.73 -10.28 3.01
N PHE A 6 8.02 -11.53 2.71
CA PHE A 6 8.52 -12.51 3.67
C PHE A 6 9.95 -12.89 3.29
N THR A 7 10.88 -12.72 4.23
CA THR A 7 12.24 -13.27 4.07
C THR A 7 12.20 -14.74 4.41
N ILE A 8 12.72 -15.57 3.50
CA ILE A 8 12.78 -17.02 3.68
C ILE A 8 14.22 -17.51 3.74
N PRO A 9 14.48 -18.66 4.38
CA PRO A 9 15.81 -19.28 4.39
C PRO A 9 16.32 -19.56 2.98
N LYS A 10 17.63 -19.74 2.85
CA LYS A 10 18.24 -20.25 1.62
C LYS A 10 17.81 -21.68 1.36
N ASP A 11 17.87 -22.09 0.10
CA ASP A 11 17.63 -23.46 -0.36
C ASP A 11 16.17 -23.97 -0.14
N VAL A 12 15.23 -23.06 0.15
CA VAL A 12 13.80 -23.41 0.20
C VAL A 12 13.30 -23.72 -1.20
N ALA A 13 12.79 -24.92 -1.38
CA ALA A 13 12.16 -25.36 -2.63
C ALA A 13 10.65 -25.60 -2.48
N MET A 14 10.17 -25.78 -1.25
CA MET A 14 8.76 -25.93 -0.94
C MET A 14 8.38 -25.06 0.26
N ALA A 15 7.23 -24.42 0.17
CA ALA A 15 6.70 -23.59 1.25
C ALA A 15 5.21 -23.86 1.45
N GLU A 16 4.82 -24.05 2.70
CA GLU A 16 3.42 -24.05 3.13
C GLU A 16 3.22 -22.85 4.05
N ILE A 17 2.25 -22.01 3.73
CA ILE A 17 1.92 -20.80 4.50
C ILE A 17 0.42 -20.78 4.73
N LEU A 18 0.03 -20.76 6.00
CA LEU A 18 -1.35 -20.60 6.44
C LEU A 18 -1.50 -19.21 7.06
N ILE A 19 -2.45 -18.45 6.58
CA ILE A 19 -2.76 -17.10 7.06
C ILE A 19 -4.17 -17.13 7.65
N GLY A 20 -4.30 -16.67 8.90
CA GLY A 20 -5.58 -16.50 9.57
C GLY A 20 -5.86 -15.02 9.81
N GLU A 21 -6.92 -14.51 9.16
CA GLU A 21 -7.42 -13.16 9.38
C GLU A 21 -8.88 -13.05 8.92
N SER A 22 -9.77 -12.73 9.85
CA SER A 22 -11.22 -12.73 9.61
C SER A 22 -11.73 -11.52 8.82
N ASN A 23 -10.94 -10.45 8.72
CA ASN A 23 -11.39 -9.17 8.16
C ASN A 23 -10.86 -8.92 6.73
N LEU A 24 -10.14 -9.89 6.15
CA LEU A 24 -9.57 -9.77 4.81
C LEU A 24 -10.40 -10.54 3.78
N ASP A 25 -10.41 -10.04 2.55
CA ASP A 25 -10.88 -10.78 1.39
C ASP A 25 -9.81 -11.82 0.98
N ILE A 26 -9.77 -12.92 1.74
CA ILE A 26 -8.75 -13.96 1.62
C ILE A 26 -8.77 -14.64 0.25
N GLU A 27 -9.92 -14.68 -0.44
CA GLU A 27 -10.05 -15.33 -1.76
C GLU A 27 -9.25 -14.61 -2.86
N ARG A 28 -8.99 -13.30 -2.66
CA ARG A 28 -8.24 -12.47 -3.61
C ARG A 28 -6.76 -12.35 -3.27
N MET A 29 -6.32 -12.91 -2.15
CA MET A 29 -4.91 -12.94 -1.78
C MET A 29 -4.15 -13.95 -2.66
N HIS A 30 -2.95 -13.59 -3.10
CA HIS A 30 -2.09 -14.49 -3.85
C HIS A 30 -0.62 -14.12 -3.71
N PHE A 31 0.26 -15.10 -3.79
CA PHE A 31 1.70 -14.86 -3.86
C PHE A 31 2.13 -14.54 -5.29
N VAL A 32 3.02 -13.56 -5.40
CA VAL A 32 3.73 -13.31 -6.67
C VAL A 32 4.69 -14.46 -6.91
N ASN A 33 4.67 -15.00 -8.13
CA ASN A 33 5.63 -16.00 -8.57
C ASN A 33 6.86 -15.28 -9.19
N PRO A 34 7.91 -14.99 -8.40
CA PRO A 34 9.03 -14.17 -8.86
C PRO A 34 9.86 -14.87 -9.93
N SER A 35 9.93 -16.19 -9.90
CA SER A 35 10.73 -16.98 -10.87
C SER A 35 9.93 -17.36 -12.13
N GLY A 36 8.61 -17.21 -12.13
CA GLY A 36 7.71 -17.68 -13.19
C GLY A 36 7.65 -19.21 -13.32
N SER A 37 8.38 -19.96 -12.47
CA SER A 37 8.49 -21.43 -12.51
C SER A 37 7.87 -22.13 -11.30
N ALA A 38 7.51 -21.40 -10.26
CA ALA A 38 6.88 -21.96 -9.08
C ALA A 38 5.44 -22.42 -9.37
N PHE A 39 5.08 -23.56 -8.83
CA PHE A 39 3.70 -24.00 -8.73
C PHE A 39 3.11 -23.49 -7.42
N ILE A 40 1.99 -22.80 -7.49
CA ILE A 40 1.29 -22.24 -6.33
C ILE A 40 -0.12 -22.82 -6.31
N PHE A 41 -0.45 -23.50 -5.22
CA PHE A 41 -1.79 -24.00 -4.93
C PHE A 41 -2.35 -23.20 -3.77
N THR A 42 -3.60 -22.77 -3.90
CA THR A 42 -4.31 -22.03 -2.87
C THR A 42 -5.56 -22.79 -2.47
N SER A 43 -5.78 -22.91 -1.17
CA SER A 43 -7.05 -23.36 -0.60
C SER A 43 -7.51 -22.39 0.46
N SER A 44 -8.81 -22.13 0.55
CA SER A 44 -9.40 -21.21 1.51
C SER A 44 -10.52 -21.85 2.31
N ASP A 45 -10.59 -21.52 3.60
CA ASP A 45 -11.73 -21.78 4.46
C ASP A 45 -12.30 -20.44 4.91
N THR A 46 -13.23 -19.92 4.12
CA THR A 46 -13.85 -18.61 4.35
C THR A 46 -14.68 -18.57 5.63
N ALA A 47 -15.20 -19.73 6.08
CA ALA A 47 -15.98 -19.81 7.31
C ALA A 47 -15.13 -19.54 8.57
N HIS A 48 -13.83 -19.85 8.50
CA HIS A 48 -12.88 -19.63 9.60
C HIS A 48 -11.86 -18.54 9.31
N GLY A 49 -11.98 -17.84 8.17
CA GLY A 49 -11.03 -16.78 7.78
C GLY A 49 -9.61 -17.30 7.53
N LEU A 50 -9.46 -18.50 6.98
CA LEU A 50 -8.18 -19.14 6.75
C LEU A 50 -7.88 -19.27 5.26
N ILE A 51 -6.66 -18.96 4.87
CA ILE A 51 -6.14 -19.26 3.53
C ILE A 51 -4.79 -19.97 3.65
N GLN A 52 -4.65 -21.06 2.90
CA GLN A 52 -3.43 -21.83 2.81
C GLN A 52 -2.83 -21.71 1.42
N PHE A 53 -1.55 -21.44 1.37
CA PHE A 53 -0.73 -21.48 0.18
C PHE A 53 0.27 -22.62 0.29
N SER A 54 0.31 -23.48 -0.72
CA SER A 54 1.31 -24.54 -0.88
C SER A 54 2.08 -24.26 -2.16
N MET A 55 3.39 -24.06 -2.04
CA MET A 55 4.23 -23.61 -3.15
C MET A 55 5.42 -24.54 -3.33
N ALA A 56 5.82 -24.76 -4.58
CA ALA A 56 7.01 -25.52 -4.91
C ALA A 56 7.73 -24.92 -6.13
N ASP A 57 9.04 -24.77 -6.05
CA ASP A 57 9.91 -24.43 -7.18
C ASP A 57 11.14 -25.32 -7.18
N HIS A 58 11.35 -26.06 -8.27
CA HIS A 58 12.46 -27.02 -8.43
C HIS A 58 13.84 -26.31 -8.47
N ARG A 59 13.88 -25.02 -8.71
CA ARG A 59 15.11 -24.19 -8.68
C ARG A 59 15.33 -23.51 -7.33
N GLY A 60 14.40 -23.69 -6.41
CA GLY A 60 14.35 -22.95 -5.17
C GLY A 60 13.71 -21.56 -5.32
N PHE A 61 13.21 -21.04 -4.23
CA PHE A 61 12.69 -19.67 -4.18
C PHE A 61 13.84 -18.68 -3.97
N ASP A 62 13.63 -17.47 -4.46
CA ASP A 62 14.44 -16.31 -4.05
C ASP A 62 14.29 -16.09 -2.53
N SER A 63 15.18 -15.29 -1.96
CA SER A 63 15.18 -15.00 -0.52
C SER A 63 13.94 -14.26 -0.01
N THR A 64 12.99 -13.90 -0.90
CA THR A 64 11.79 -13.15 -0.57
C THR A 64 10.58 -13.71 -1.30
N LEU A 65 9.51 -13.98 -0.56
CA LEU A 65 8.17 -14.23 -1.09
C LEU A 65 7.32 -12.98 -0.92
N THR A 66 6.59 -12.60 -1.96
CA THR A 66 5.71 -11.43 -1.93
C THR A 66 4.25 -11.86 -2.02
N LEU A 67 3.49 -11.57 -0.97
CA LEU A 67 2.03 -11.76 -0.93
C LEU A 67 1.34 -10.49 -1.40
N ILE A 68 0.43 -10.61 -2.36
CA ILE A 68 -0.48 -9.54 -2.75
C ILE A 68 -1.74 -9.64 -1.89
N ILE A 69 -2.11 -8.52 -1.29
CA ILE A 69 -3.29 -8.39 -0.44
C ILE A 69 -4.26 -7.44 -1.15
N PRO A 70 -5.53 -7.81 -1.35
CA PRO A 70 -6.52 -6.94 -1.98
C PRO A 70 -6.72 -5.66 -1.18
N GLU A 71 -7.22 -4.61 -1.84
CA GLU A 71 -7.57 -3.35 -1.17
C GLU A 71 -8.56 -3.63 -0.02
N THR A 72 -8.26 -3.09 1.14
CA THR A 72 -9.11 -3.10 2.32
C THR A 72 -9.29 -1.67 2.83
N GLU A 73 -10.28 -1.42 3.66
CA GLU A 73 -10.46 -0.13 4.33
C GLU A 73 -9.46 0.08 5.48
N GLN A 74 -8.71 -0.95 5.86
CA GLN A 74 -7.70 -0.90 6.90
C GLN A 74 -6.35 -0.54 6.29
N GLU A 75 -5.68 0.45 6.87
CA GLU A 75 -4.32 0.86 6.47
C GLU A 75 -3.24 -0.04 7.07
N TYR A 76 -3.59 -0.76 8.13
CA TYR A 76 -2.66 -1.57 8.91
C TYR A 76 -3.39 -2.72 9.60
N PHE A 77 -2.84 -3.91 9.57
CA PHE A 77 -3.34 -5.04 10.36
C PHE A 77 -2.21 -5.99 10.75
N GLN A 78 -2.45 -6.76 11.81
CA GLN A 78 -1.56 -7.81 12.26
C GLN A 78 -2.15 -9.17 11.87
N ALA A 79 -1.41 -9.95 11.09
CA ALA A 79 -1.80 -11.29 10.72
C ALA A 79 -0.93 -12.33 11.45
N GLN A 80 -1.55 -13.42 11.89
CA GLN A 80 -0.82 -14.61 12.30
C GLN A 80 -0.61 -15.52 11.10
N ILE A 81 0.62 -15.92 10.89
CA ILE A 81 0.98 -16.88 9.87
C ILE A 81 1.57 -18.13 10.52
N GLN A 82 1.17 -19.29 10.04
CA GLN A 82 1.90 -20.53 10.27
C GLN A 82 2.67 -20.85 8.98
N TYR A 83 3.92 -21.20 9.11
CA TYR A 83 4.76 -21.48 7.95
C TYR A 83 5.57 -22.75 8.13
N LYS A 84 5.86 -23.40 7.01
CA LYS A 84 6.77 -24.53 6.90
C LYS A 84 7.55 -24.38 5.60
N PHE A 85 8.87 -24.33 5.71
CA PHE A 85 9.79 -24.26 4.59
C PHE A 85 10.61 -25.53 4.50
N MET A 86 10.71 -26.09 3.31
CA MET A 86 11.37 -27.37 3.07
C MET A 86 12.32 -27.25 1.87
N ASP A 87 13.37 -28.06 1.88
CA ASP A 87 14.23 -28.22 0.72
C ASP A 87 13.58 -29.11 -0.36
N ILE A 88 14.28 -29.33 -1.47
CA ILE A 88 13.80 -30.15 -2.60
C ILE A 88 13.59 -31.63 -2.23
N THR A 89 14.16 -32.10 -1.13
CA THR A 89 14.01 -33.48 -0.65
C THR A 89 12.90 -33.62 0.39
N GLY A 90 12.25 -32.50 0.78
CA GLY A 90 11.21 -32.48 1.81
C GLY A 90 11.72 -32.35 3.24
N VAL A 91 13.01 -32.06 3.43
CA VAL A 91 13.55 -31.78 4.76
C VAL A 91 13.11 -30.41 5.21
N ILE A 92 12.55 -30.32 6.41
CA ILE A 92 12.10 -29.04 7.00
C ILE A 92 13.34 -28.20 7.34
N LEU A 93 13.42 -27.03 6.73
CA LEU A 93 14.48 -26.04 6.98
C LEU A 93 14.07 -25.06 8.08
N ALA A 94 12.78 -24.69 8.13
CA ALA A 94 12.19 -23.88 9.17
C ALA A 94 10.67 -24.08 9.21
N ASP A 95 10.11 -24.06 10.40
CA ASP A 95 8.65 -24.02 10.62
C ASP A 95 8.31 -23.24 11.89
N GLY A 96 7.09 -22.74 11.97
CA GLY A 96 6.67 -22.01 13.16
C GLY A 96 5.40 -21.17 12.95
N ILE A 97 5.16 -20.34 13.95
CA ILE A 97 4.10 -19.32 13.94
C ILE A 97 4.77 -17.96 14.10
N ALA A 98 4.42 -17.01 13.26
CA ALA A 98 4.89 -15.64 13.35
C ALA A 98 3.71 -14.68 13.29
N SER A 99 3.79 -13.56 14.02
CA SER A 99 2.93 -12.42 13.80
C SER A 99 3.62 -11.48 12.82
N ILE A 100 2.94 -11.10 11.78
CA ILE A 100 3.42 -10.12 10.81
C ILE A 100 2.57 -8.87 10.89
N ASP A 101 3.25 -7.75 10.93
CA ASP A 101 2.63 -6.45 10.74
C ASP A 101 2.54 -6.20 9.23
N VAL A 102 1.32 -6.09 8.73
CA VAL A 102 1.07 -5.84 7.32
C VAL A 102 0.66 -4.40 7.15
N GLU A 103 1.55 -3.62 6.54
CA GLU A 103 1.23 -2.29 6.08
C GLU A 103 0.61 -2.40 4.69
N ILE A 104 -0.62 -1.93 4.56
CA ILE A 104 -1.31 -1.95 3.28
C ILE A 104 -0.84 -0.76 2.46
N LEU A 105 0.01 -1.04 1.48
CA LEU A 105 0.48 -0.02 0.56
C LEU A 105 -0.55 0.21 -0.56
N PRO A 106 -0.81 1.47 -0.91
CA PRO A 106 -1.66 1.80 -2.06
C PRO A 106 -1.13 1.18 -3.35
N ASP A 107 -2.03 0.80 -4.24
CA ASP A 107 -1.68 0.23 -5.55
C ASP A 107 -1.47 1.29 -6.65
N LYS A 108 -1.88 2.53 -6.38
CA LYS A 108 -1.83 3.63 -7.35
C LYS A 108 -1.58 4.99 -6.69
N PHE A 109 -1.02 5.89 -7.47
CA PHE A 109 -1.00 7.31 -7.13
C PHE A 109 -2.41 7.87 -7.16
N MET A 110 -2.83 8.52 -6.08
CA MET A 110 -4.15 9.17 -6.00
C MET A 110 -4.11 10.38 -5.08
N VAL A 111 -4.97 11.36 -5.34
CA VAL A 111 -5.37 12.39 -4.38
C VAL A 111 -6.82 12.15 -4.01
N TYR A 112 -7.08 11.96 -2.74
CA TYR A 112 -8.43 11.78 -2.20
C TYR A 112 -9.18 13.11 -2.13
N ASN A 113 -10.48 13.04 -1.87
CA ASN A 113 -11.24 14.24 -1.57
C ASN A 113 -10.72 14.82 -0.25
N ASN A 114 -10.48 16.13 -0.22
CA ASN A 114 -10.09 16.80 1.01
C ASN A 114 -11.22 16.79 2.04
N TYR A 115 -10.87 16.74 3.31
CA TYR A 115 -11.85 16.77 4.38
C TYR A 115 -11.41 17.74 5.50
N PRO A 116 -12.33 18.62 5.94
CA PRO A 116 -13.66 18.90 5.39
C PRO A 116 -13.62 19.56 4.01
N ASN A 117 -14.75 19.49 3.25
CA ASN A 117 -14.95 20.19 1.96
C ASN A 117 -16.45 20.51 1.76
N PRO A 118 -16.93 21.75 1.83
CA PRO A 118 -16.16 23.00 2.06
C PRO A 118 -15.45 23.04 3.43
N PHE A 119 -14.40 23.84 3.55
CA PHE A 119 -13.61 23.95 4.77
C PHE A 119 -13.46 25.40 5.26
N ASN A 120 -13.24 25.55 6.57
CA ASN A 120 -12.96 26.86 7.21
C ASN A 120 -12.26 26.62 8.56
N PRO A 121 -11.05 27.09 8.79
CA PRO A 121 -10.09 27.60 7.79
C PRO A 121 -9.17 26.49 7.27
N MET A 122 -9.26 25.24 7.74
CA MET A 122 -8.30 24.17 7.46
C MET A 122 -8.98 22.96 6.82
N THR A 123 -8.24 22.29 5.97
CA THR A 123 -8.60 21.01 5.39
C THR A 123 -7.40 20.08 5.31
N THR A 124 -7.65 18.80 5.36
CA THR A 124 -6.65 17.76 5.10
C THR A 124 -6.75 17.30 3.65
N ILE A 125 -5.64 17.31 2.97
CA ILE A 125 -5.45 16.76 1.62
C ILE A 125 -4.69 15.44 1.79
N SER A 126 -5.38 14.33 1.53
CA SER A 126 -4.77 12.99 1.60
C SER A 126 -4.37 12.54 0.20
N TYR A 127 -3.24 11.86 0.09
CA TYR A 127 -2.77 11.28 -1.16
C TYR A 127 -2.06 9.96 -0.92
N SER A 128 -2.04 9.10 -1.94
CA SER A 128 -1.43 7.79 -1.88
C SER A 128 -0.27 7.65 -2.86
N LEU A 129 0.77 6.91 -2.42
CA LEU A 129 1.97 6.58 -3.18
C LEU A 129 2.15 5.06 -3.18
N PRO A 130 2.15 4.38 -4.33
CA PRO A 130 2.43 2.95 -4.43
C PRO A 130 3.92 2.62 -4.30
N GLU A 131 4.79 3.60 -4.50
CA GLU A 131 6.25 3.48 -4.46
C GLU A 131 6.90 4.76 -3.93
N GLU A 132 8.16 4.67 -3.47
CA GLU A 132 8.92 5.85 -3.06
C GLU A 132 8.98 6.87 -4.18
N SER A 133 8.64 8.12 -3.89
CA SER A 133 8.49 9.15 -4.90
C SER A 133 8.85 10.54 -4.41
N ASN A 134 9.29 11.36 -5.34
CA ASN A 134 9.34 12.80 -5.15
C ASN A 134 7.96 13.39 -5.43
N VAL A 135 7.39 14.06 -4.44
CA VAL A 135 6.02 14.59 -4.50
C VAL A 135 6.04 16.10 -4.55
N SER A 136 5.27 16.67 -5.46
CA SER A 136 4.98 18.12 -5.51
C SER A 136 3.48 18.31 -5.46
N ILE A 137 3.01 19.04 -4.45
CA ILE A 137 1.61 19.46 -4.34
C ILE A 137 1.54 20.96 -4.51
N ARG A 138 0.66 21.42 -5.40
CA ARG A 138 0.40 22.83 -5.64
C ARG A 138 -1.10 23.11 -5.50
N ILE A 139 -1.42 24.26 -4.95
CA ILE A 139 -2.79 24.75 -4.91
C ILE A 139 -2.83 26.03 -5.73
N PHE A 140 -3.81 26.13 -6.62
CA PHE A 140 -4.00 27.28 -7.49
C PHE A 140 -5.46 27.74 -7.54
N ASP A 141 -5.64 29.01 -7.85
CA ASP A 141 -6.93 29.60 -7.99
C ASP A 141 -7.54 29.34 -9.39
N ILE A 142 -8.74 29.84 -9.61
CA ILE A 142 -9.49 29.69 -10.90
C ILE A 142 -8.78 30.35 -12.09
N LEU A 143 -7.81 31.23 -11.86
CA LEU A 143 -6.99 31.88 -12.89
C LEU A 143 -5.69 31.11 -13.16
N GLY A 144 -5.47 29.97 -12.49
CA GLY A 144 -4.26 29.16 -12.63
C GLY A 144 -3.04 29.71 -11.86
N ARG A 145 -3.21 30.71 -10.99
CA ARG A 145 -2.13 31.26 -10.18
C ARG A 145 -1.88 30.35 -9.01
N THR A 146 -0.64 29.89 -8.84
CA THR A 146 -0.24 29.08 -7.67
C THR A 146 -0.30 29.96 -6.42
N VAL A 147 -1.14 29.57 -5.46
CA VAL A 147 -1.30 30.26 -4.18
C VAL A 147 -0.50 29.58 -3.06
N TRP A 148 -0.30 28.26 -3.16
CA TRP A 148 0.45 27.50 -2.19
C TRP A 148 1.13 26.31 -2.86
N SER A 149 2.29 25.88 -2.33
CA SER A 149 2.99 24.69 -2.81
C SER A 149 3.80 24.03 -1.71
N ASN A 150 3.97 22.71 -1.83
CA ASN A 150 4.85 21.89 -1.02
C ASN A 150 5.61 20.90 -1.93
N LYS A 151 6.86 20.62 -1.58
CA LYS A 151 7.68 19.58 -2.24
C LYS A 151 8.31 18.72 -1.17
N ALA A 152 8.21 17.43 -1.33
CA ALA A 152 8.85 16.43 -0.50
C ALA A 152 9.62 15.45 -1.39
N PHE A 153 10.78 14.99 -0.92
CA PHE A 153 11.67 14.10 -1.65
C PHE A 153 11.76 12.77 -0.89
N HIS A 154 11.91 11.68 -1.63
CA HIS A 154 12.03 10.33 -1.06
C HIS A 154 10.89 10.00 -0.08
N VAL A 155 9.66 10.34 -0.47
CA VAL A 155 8.48 10.02 0.34
C VAL A 155 8.18 8.54 0.17
N ASN A 156 8.14 7.82 1.28
CA ASN A 156 7.89 6.37 1.29
C ASN A 156 6.50 6.04 0.69
N PRO A 157 6.31 4.81 0.19
CA PRO A 157 4.97 4.31 -0.15
C PRO A 157 4.02 4.47 1.02
N GLY A 158 2.72 4.61 0.75
CA GLY A 158 1.70 4.74 1.79
C GLY A 158 0.72 5.88 1.55
N ILE A 159 -0.14 6.13 2.55
CA ILE A 159 -1.08 7.25 2.55
C ILE A 159 -0.49 8.40 3.36
N HIS A 160 -0.48 9.58 2.77
CA HIS A 160 0.10 10.79 3.35
C HIS A 160 -0.93 11.90 3.45
N ASN A 161 -0.77 12.74 4.46
CA ASN A 161 -1.68 13.83 4.76
C ASN A 161 -0.95 15.17 4.77
N ILE A 162 -1.53 16.18 4.14
CA ILE A 162 -1.09 17.57 4.21
C ILE A 162 -2.25 18.41 4.71
N ILE A 163 -1.99 19.21 5.73
CA ILE A 163 -2.97 20.18 6.23
C ILE A 163 -2.74 21.52 5.54
N TRP A 164 -3.78 22.05 4.90
CA TRP A 164 -3.77 23.38 4.32
C TRP A 164 -4.75 24.30 5.04
N SER A 165 -4.25 25.45 5.45
CA SER A 165 -4.98 26.42 6.29
C SER A 165 -5.62 27.58 5.49
N GLY A 166 -5.86 27.42 4.18
CA GLY A 166 -6.45 28.47 3.36
C GLY A 166 -5.58 29.71 3.21
N LYS A 167 -4.25 29.58 3.37
CA LYS A 167 -3.28 30.67 3.28
C LYS A 167 -2.36 30.49 2.08
N ASN A 168 -1.89 31.60 1.55
CA ASN A 168 -0.86 31.59 0.51
C ASN A 168 0.54 31.36 1.12
N MET A 169 1.56 31.28 0.24
CA MET A 169 2.96 31.09 0.66
C MET A 169 3.51 32.21 1.54
N ALA A 170 2.92 33.42 1.48
CA ALA A 170 3.27 34.55 2.33
C ALA A 170 2.53 34.55 3.69
N GLY A 171 1.68 33.53 3.95
CA GLY A 171 0.90 33.44 5.18
C GLY A 171 -0.41 34.25 5.18
N ASN A 172 -0.74 34.93 4.10
CA ASN A 172 -1.97 35.70 4.00
C ASN A 172 -3.18 34.79 3.73
N THR A 173 -4.29 35.03 4.44
CA THR A 173 -5.55 34.34 4.25
C THR A 173 -6.10 34.60 2.85
N LEU A 174 -6.53 33.58 2.18
CA LEU A 174 -7.16 33.64 0.86
C LEU A 174 -8.66 33.88 0.98
N ALA A 175 -9.26 34.43 -0.07
CA ALA A 175 -10.71 34.60 -0.15
C ALA A 175 -11.43 33.26 -0.30
N SER A 176 -12.65 33.17 0.25
CA SER A 176 -13.53 32.03 0.00
C SER A 176 -13.77 31.85 -1.50
N GLY A 177 -13.73 30.62 -1.96
CA GLY A 177 -13.88 30.32 -3.38
C GLY A 177 -13.40 28.92 -3.76
N VAL A 178 -13.33 28.72 -5.07
CA VAL A 178 -12.87 27.47 -5.67
C VAL A 178 -11.35 27.51 -5.88
N TYR A 179 -10.71 26.48 -5.43
CA TYR A 179 -9.28 26.22 -5.65
C TYR A 179 -9.09 24.81 -6.22
N PHE A 180 -7.92 24.56 -6.76
CA PHE A 180 -7.55 23.26 -7.28
C PHE A 180 -6.24 22.81 -6.67
N VAL A 181 -6.22 21.56 -6.20
CA VAL A 181 -5.00 20.86 -5.80
C VAL A 181 -4.46 20.11 -7.01
N GLU A 182 -3.21 20.30 -7.34
CA GLU A 182 -2.45 19.48 -8.26
C GLU A 182 -1.43 18.67 -7.47
N MET A 183 -1.38 17.37 -7.71
CA MET A 183 -0.30 16.51 -7.24
C MET A 183 0.48 15.99 -8.43
N LYS A 184 1.81 16.06 -8.31
CA LYS A 184 2.77 15.41 -9.22
C LYS A 184 3.63 14.47 -8.42
N ALA A 185 3.68 13.20 -8.84
CA ALA A 185 4.57 12.20 -8.28
C ALA A 185 5.01 11.28 -9.41
N HIS A 186 6.31 11.07 -9.56
CA HIS A 186 6.89 10.34 -10.69
C HIS A 186 6.33 10.89 -12.04
N ASN A 187 5.68 10.05 -12.85
CA ASN A 187 5.02 10.42 -14.10
C ASN A 187 3.51 10.70 -13.93
N PHE A 188 3.01 10.65 -12.70
CA PHE A 188 1.60 10.84 -12.40
C PHE A 188 1.30 12.32 -12.11
N ILE A 189 0.21 12.82 -12.70
CA ILE A 189 -0.34 14.14 -12.42
C ILE A 189 -1.84 14.02 -12.26
N THR A 190 -2.37 14.59 -11.20
CA THR A 190 -3.82 14.64 -10.97
C THR A 190 -4.25 15.97 -10.36
N HIS A 191 -5.53 16.26 -10.47
CA HIS A 191 -6.14 17.49 -9.96
C HIS A 191 -7.41 17.18 -9.17
N ARG A 192 -7.66 17.94 -8.10
CA ARG A 192 -8.89 17.89 -7.31
C ARG A 192 -9.39 19.30 -7.03
N LYS A 193 -10.71 19.48 -7.10
CA LYS A 193 -11.37 20.74 -6.72
C LYS A 193 -11.59 20.77 -5.21
N ILE A 194 -11.31 21.89 -4.58
CA ILE A 194 -11.53 22.18 -3.16
C ILE A 194 -12.27 23.50 -2.98
N LEU A 195 -13.04 23.62 -1.91
CA LEU A 195 -13.87 24.80 -1.62
C LEU A 195 -13.47 25.39 -0.26
N LEU A 196 -12.93 26.63 -0.27
CA LEU A 196 -12.61 27.41 0.92
C LEU A 196 -13.77 28.35 1.29
#